data_aade50ab1ffbaebf8a8795d6b855b076
#
_entry.id   aade50ab1ffbaebf8a8795d6b855b076
#
_cell.length_a   1.000
_cell.length_b   1.000
_cell.length_c   1.000
_cell.angle_alpha   90.00
_cell.angle_beta   90.00
_cell.angle_gamma   90.00
#
_symmetry.space_group_name_H-M   'P 1'
#
loop_
_entity.id
_entity.type
_entity.pdbx_description
1 polymer ?
#
loop_
_entity_poly.entity_id
_entity_poly.type
_entity_poly.pdbx_seq_one_letter_code
_entity_poly.pdbx_strand_id
1 'polypeptide(L)'
;GNQTEITVSFTPAEYDVLTYQGYFHYFDEQAMADPMVVDAGLDGSAKTMVNKFTARAIEELEKATLTAPAAAWSFDAVVDAIAKMNLESEDGLFLLISPADQAAFRKALKDDLKYSEGFVRTGYIGSVCGVPVIVTKAVPANKGYLATKDAVTVFIKKATEVEQDRDPNTRDNKFWIRKVAVVALTDATKAVKIHIGG
;
A
#
# COMPACT_ATOMS: atom_id res chain seq x y z
N GLY A 1 33.62 -9.70 -34.07
CA GLY A 1 32.67 -9.04 -33.19
C GLY A 1 32.80 -9.61 -31.81
N ASN A 2 33.09 -8.79 -30.79
CA ASN A 2 33.09 -9.21 -29.40
C ASN A 2 31.67 -9.55 -29.01
N GLN A 3 31.38 -10.82 -28.77
CA GLN A 3 30.17 -11.24 -28.09
C GLN A 3 30.38 -11.05 -26.59
N THR A 4 29.62 -10.12 -26.00
CA THR A 4 29.58 -9.98 -24.55
C THR A 4 28.63 -11.03 -24.02
N GLU A 5 29.13 -12.00 -23.28
CA GLU A 5 28.31 -13.02 -22.61
C GLU A 5 27.52 -12.35 -21.47
N ILE A 6 26.21 -12.46 -21.54
CA ILE A 6 25.33 -12.00 -20.46
C ILE A 6 25.12 -13.18 -19.51
N THR A 7 25.76 -13.13 -18.34
CA THR A 7 25.55 -14.15 -17.31
C THR A 7 24.35 -13.74 -16.46
N VAL A 8 23.28 -14.52 -16.50
CA VAL A 8 22.11 -14.35 -15.64
C VAL A 8 22.24 -15.29 -14.44
N SER A 9 22.36 -14.72 -13.25
CA SER A 9 22.36 -15.49 -12.00
C SER A 9 21.01 -15.33 -11.30
N PHE A 10 20.42 -16.44 -10.85
CA PHE A 10 19.21 -16.47 -10.07
C PHE A 10 19.53 -16.82 -8.63
N THR A 11 19.15 -15.94 -7.71
CA THR A 11 19.21 -16.25 -6.27
C THR A 11 17.81 -16.64 -5.82
N PRO A 12 17.60 -17.89 -5.36
CA PRO A 12 16.29 -18.30 -4.86
C PRO A 12 15.97 -17.52 -3.58
N ALA A 13 14.76 -17.01 -3.50
CA ALA A 13 14.20 -16.37 -2.30
C ALA A 13 12.96 -17.16 -1.85
N GLU A 14 12.90 -17.46 -0.56
CA GLU A 14 11.77 -18.15 0.06
C GLU A 14 10.86 -17.12 0.75
N TYR A 15 9.56 -17.25 0.53
CA TYR A 15 8.54 -16.39 1.13
C TYR A 15 7.44 -17.21 1.76
N ASP A 16 7.02 -16.81 2.95
CA ASP A 16 5.92 -17.47 3.64
C ASP A 16 4.59 -17.13 2.99
N VAL A 17 3.83 -18.17 2.69
CA VAL A 17 2.47 -18.05 2.17
C VAL A 17 1.52 -17.72 3.31
N LEU A 18 0.84 -16.57 3.22
CA LEU A 18 -0.08 -16.10 4.23
C LEU A 18 -1.54 -16.32 3.78
N THR A 19 -2.38 -16.67 4.74
CA THR A 19 -3.82 -16.75 4.56
C THR A 19 -4.47 -15.49 5.11
N TYR A 20 -5.15 -14.77 4.23
CA TYR A 20 -5.93 -13.58 4.58
C TYR A 20 -7.38 -13.99 4.74
N GLN A 21 -7.93 -13.79 5.94
CA GLN A 21 -9.28 -14.21 6.29
C GLN A 21 -10.10 -13.02 6.75
N GLY A 22 -11.36 -13.01 6.33
CA GLY A 22 -12.44 -12.19 6.87
C GLY A 22 -13.56 -13.11 7.36
N TYR A 23 -14.23 -12.73 8.41
CA TYR A 23 -15.39 -13.42 8.95
C TYR A 23 -16.45 -12.42 9.32
N PHE A 24 -17.70 -12.71 8.97
CA PHE A 24 -18.84 -12.00 9.51
C PHE A 24 -20.03 -12.95 9.61
N HIS A 25 -20.94 -12.66 10.52
CA HIS A 25 -22.18 -13.42 10.69
C HIS A 25 -23.35 -12.48 10.95
N TYR A 26 -24.54 -12.97 10.65
CA TYR A 26 -25.79 -12.30 10.97
C TYR A 26 -26.89 -13.30 11.25
N PHE A 27 -27.90 -12.90 12.04
CA PHE A 27 -29.10 -13.68 12.28
C PHE A 27 -30.19 -13.35 11.26
N ASP A 28 -31.03 -14.33 10.91
CA ASP A 28 -32.13 -14.14 9.96
C ASP A 28 -33.02 -12.92 10.31
N GLU A 29 -33.22 -12.71 11.62
CA GLU A 29 -34.03 -11.58 12.13
C GLU A 29 -33.39 -10.21 11.81
N GLN A 30 -32.08 -10.13 11.81
CA GLN A 30 -31.36 -8.90 11.43
C GLN A 30 -31.51 -8.60 9.95
N ALA A 31 -31.44 -9.62 9.09
CA ALA A 31 -31.61 -9.47 7.65
C ALA A 31 -33.10 -9.13 7.28
N MET A 32 -34.06 -9.61 8.09
CA MET A 32 -35.48 -9.23 7.94
C MET A 32 -35.72 -7.77 8.34
N ALA A 33 -35.03 -7.30 9.38
CA ALA A 33 -35.15 -5.91 9.85
C ALA A 33 -34.40 -4.93 8.91
N ASP A 34 -33.22 -5.31 8.41
CA ASP A 34 -32.45 -4.51 7.48
C ASP A 34 -31.75 -5.43 6.44
N PRO A 35 -32.32 -5.51 5.22
CA PRO A 35 -31.74 -6.32 4.14
C PRO A 35 -30.32 -5.91 3.74
N MET A 36 -29.87 -4.69 4.07
CA MET A 36 -28.53 -4.20 3.73
C MET A 36 -27.44 -4.74 4.66
N VAL A 37 -27.78 -5.42 5.75
CA VAL A 37 -26.82 -5.99 6.72
C VAL A 37 -25.85 -6.94 6.03
N VAL A 38 -26.32 -7.75 5.09
CA VAL A 38 -25.49 -8.75 4.37
C VAL A 38 -24.47 -8.05 3.49
N ASP A 39 -24.91 -7.09 2.69
CA ASP A 39 -24.03 -6.35 1.78
C ASP A 39 -22.99 -5.52 2.56
N ALA A 40 -23.43 -4.86 3.63
CA ALA A 40 -22.54 -4.11 4.51
C ALA A 40 -21.49 -5.00 5.18
N GLY A 41 -21.88 -6.22 5.62
CA GLY A 41 -20.99 -7.19 6.21
C GLY A 41 -19.93 -7.72 5.22
N LEU A 42 -20.37 -8.06 4.01
CA LEU A 42 -19.46 -8.50 2.94
C LEU A 42 -18.48 -7.39 2.54
N ASP A 43 -18.96 -6.17 2.34
CA ASP A 43 -18.13 -5.02 2.00
C ASP A 43 -17.13 -4.69 3.12
N GLY A 44 -17.55 -4.72 4.38
CA GLY A 44 -16.67 -4.54 5.54
C GLY A 44 -15.57 -5.60 5.62
N SER A 45 -15.92 -6.86 5.35
CA SER A 45 -14.96 -7.98 5.33
C SER A 45 -13.96 -7.85 4.17
N ALA A 46 -14.43 -7.45 2.98
CA ALA A 46 -13.58 -7.20 1.83
C ALA A 46 -12.60 -6.04 2.10
N LYS A 47 -13.07 -4.93 2.67
CA LYS A 47 -12.21 -3.79 3.07
C LYS A 47 -11.18 -4.19 4.11
N THR A 48 -11.55 -5.02 5.08
CA THR A 48 -10.62 -5.53 6.09
C THR A 48 -9.51 -6.37 5.45
N MET A 49 -9.85 -7.20 4.47
CA MET A 49 -8.87 -7.98 3.72
C MET A 49 -7.92 -7.09 2.93
N VAL A 50 -8.42 -6.09 2.21
CA VAL A 50 -7.59 -5.12 1.46
C VAL A 50 -6.65 -4.38 2.41
N ASN A 51 -7.13 -3.96 3.58
CA ASN A 51 -6.29 -3.29 4.58
C ASN A 51 -5.15 -4.20 5.07
N LYS A 52 -5.40 -5.49 5.28
CA LYS A 52 -4.35 -6.46 5.64
C LYS A 52 -3.31 -6.61 4.53
N PHE A 53 -3.74 -6.65 3.26
CA PHE A 53 -2.81 -6.66 2.13
C PHE A 53 -1.95 -5.40 2.07
N THR A 54 -2.57 -4.24 2.25
CA THR A 54 -1.86 -2.96 2.26
C THR A 54 -0.84 -2.91 3.41
N ALA A 55 -1.23 -3.32 4.62
CA ALA A 55 -0.33 -3.39 5.76
C ALA A 55 0.86 -4.30 5.47
N ARG A 56 0.62 -5.48 4.87
CA ARG A 56 1.70 -6.40 4.51
C ARG A 56 2.63 -5.83 3.45
N ALA A 57 2.10 -5.12 2.45
CA ALA A 57 2.94 -4.45 1.45
C ALA A 57 3.85 -3.38 2.09
N ILE A 58 3.35 -2.63 3.09
CA ILE A 58 4.16 -1.68 3.84
C ILE A 58 5.26 -2.38 4.66
N GLU A 59 4.95 -3.50 5.31
CA GLU A 59 5.96 -4.31 6.02
C GLU A 59 7.06 -4.81 5.08
N GLU A 60 6.71 -5.20 3.85
CA GLU A 60 7.71 -5.60 2.86
C GLU A 60 8.54 -4.40 2.37
N LEU A 61 7.91 -3.24 2.15
CA LEU A 61 8.64 -2.01 1.79
C LEU A 61 9.60 -1.55 2.90
N GLU A 62 9.30 -1.83 4.17
CA GLU A 62 10.23 -1.56 5.28
C GLU A 62 11.55 -2.35 5.18
N LYS A 63 11.58 -3.44 4.41
CA LYS A 63 12.79 -4.22 4.14
C LYS A 63 13.68 -3.61 3.05
N ALA A 64 13.24 -2.53 2.37
CA ALA A 64 14.05 -1.86 1.37
C ALA A 64 15.40 -1.42 1.95
N THR A 65 16.45 -1.55 1.16
CA THR A 65 17.81 -1.24 1.60
C THR A 65 18.15 0.25 1.50
N LEU A 66 17.52 0.96 0.54
CA LEU A 66 17.76 2.37 0.34
C LEU A 66 17.00 3.21 1.36
N THR A 67 17.68 4.21 1.93
CA THR A 67 17.07 5.12 2.92
C THR A 67 17.43 6.57 2.59
N ALA A 68 16.44 7.47 2.65
CA ALA A 68 16.59 8.91 2.48
C ALA A 68 16.16 9.61 3.79
N PRO A 69 17.08 9.93 4.71
CA PRO A 69 16.74 10.71 5.88
C PRO A 69 16.50 12.19 5.49
N ALA A 70 15.49 12.81 6.10
CA ALA A 70 15.19 14.22 5.94
C ALA A 70 14.75 14.84 7.27
N ALA A 71 15.06 16.12 7.50
CA ALA A 71 14.66 16.82 8.71
C ALA A 71 13.15 17.07 8.78
N ALA A 72 12.54 17.34 7.63
CA ALA A 72 11.11 17.60 7.47
C ALA A 72 10.64 17.18 6.06
N TRP A 73 9.34 17.04 5.90
CA TRP A 73 8.73 16.89 4.59
C TRP A 73 8.94 18.18 3.76
N SER A 74 9.56 18.02 2.59
CA SER A 74 9.82 19.10 1.63
C SER A 74 9.87 18.56 0.22
N PHE A 75 9.85 19.44 -0.76
CA PHE A 75 10.08 19.08 -2.16
C PHE A 75 11.43 18.39 -2.33
N ASP A 76 12.50 18.96 -1.72
CA ASP A 76 13.87 18.43 -1.81
C ASP A 76 13.99 17.01 -1.23
N ALA A 77 13.26 16.73 -0.14
CA ALA A 77 13.27 15.37 0.45
C ALA A 77 12.77 14.29 -0.53
N VAL A 78 11.83 14.63 -1.39
CA VAL A 78 11.33 13.71 -2.44
C VAL A 78 12.34 13.61 -3.58
N VAL A 79 12.91 14.74 -4.01
CA VAL A 79 13.96 14.77 -5.05
C VAL A 79 15.17 13.93 -4.63
N ASP A 80 15.63 14.09 -3.40
CA ASP A 80 16.76 13.32 -2.85
C ASP A 80 16.44 11.81 -2.78
N ALA A 81 15.21 11.45 -2.45
CA ALA A 81 14.78 10.06 -2.45
C ALA A 81 14.74 9.46 -3.86
N ILE A 82 14.28 10.21 -4.87
CA ILE A 82 14.30 9.79 -6.28
C ILE A 82 15.75 9.61 -6.73
N ALA A 83 16.62 10.58 -6.45
CA ALA A 83 18.03 10.51 -6.84
C ALA A 83 18.76 9.28 -6.25
N LYS A 84 18.39 8.85 -5.03
CA LYS A 84 18.97 7.65 -4.39
C LYS A 84 18.63 6.35 -5.09
N MET A 85 17.51 6.29 -5.79
CA MET A 85 17.12 5.11 -6.57
C MET A 85 17.96 4.93 -7.82
N ASN A 86 18.56 6.01 -8.34
CA ASN A 86 19.39 6.02 -9.55
C ASN A 86 18.75 5.27 -10.73
N LEU A 87 17.46 5.54 -10.97
CA LEU A 87 16.68 4.93 -12.04
C LEU A 87 16.92 5.62 -13.38
N GLU A 88 16.92 4.88 -14.47
CA GLU A 88 16.96 5.43 -15.83
C GLU A 88 15.63 6.07 -16.25
N SER A 89 14.52 5.63 -15.69
CA SER A 89 13.18 6.17 -15.90
C SER A 89 12.43 6.26 -14.58
N GLU A 90 11.70 7.36 -14.40
CA GLU A 90 10.83 7.60 -13.24
C GLU A 90 9.41 7.05 -13.45
N ASP A 91 9.17 6.31 -14.53
CA ASP A 91 7.86 5.76 -14.84
C ASP A 91 7.39 4.77 -13.78
N GLY A 92 6.15 4.95 -13.36
CA GLY A 92 5.51 4.05 -12.39
C GLY A 92 5.94 4.27 -10.93
N LEU A 93 6.69 5.33 -10.63
CA LEU A 93 6.96 5.75 -9.25
C LEU A 93 5.67 6.18 -8.54
N PHE A 94 5.60 5.90 -7.25
CA PHE A 94 4.58 6.43 -6.35
C PHE A 94 5.15 6.65 -4.95
N LEU A 95 4.59 7.62 -4.25
CA LEU A 95 4.96 7.97 -2.88
C LEU A 95 3.82 7.60 -1.93
N LEU A 96 4.11 6.75 -0.94
CA LEU A 96 3.19 6.37 0.15
C LEU A 96 3.53 7.18 1.40
N ILE A 97 2.53 7.86 1.96
CA ILE A 97 2.66 8.63 3.20
C ILE A 97 1.45 8.42 4.12
N SER A 98 1.63 8.74 5.41
CA SER A 98 0.53 8.75 6.37
C SER A 98 -0.36 10.00 6.20
N PRO A 99 -1.62 9.97 6.68
CA PRO A 99 -2.48 11.17 6.72
C PRO A 99 -1.88 12.33 7.53
N ALA A 100 -1.13 12.03 8.60
CA ALA A 100 -0.45 13.03 9.41
C ALA A 100 0.69 13.70 8.63
N ASP A 101 1.48 12.90 7.93
CA ASP A 101 2.58 13.38 7.10
C ASP A 101 2.07 14.16 5.89
N GLN A 102 0.93 13.75 5.32
CA GLN A 102 0.28 14.54 4.27
C GLN A 102 -0.05 15.96 4.74
N ALA A 103 -0.55 16.11 5.98
CA ALA A 103 -0.83 17.42 6.54
C ALA A 103 0.44 18.26 6.73
N ALA A 104 1.52 17.64 7.20
CA ALA A 104 2.83 18.29 7.33
C ALA A 104 3.38 18.71 5.96
N PHE A 105 3.28 17.82 4.97
CA PHE A 105 3.73 18.07 3.61
C PHE A 105 2.96 19.21 2.93
N ARG A 106 1.63 19.27 3.10
CA ARG A 106 0.81 20.38 2.63
C ARG A 106 1.25 21.72 3.21
N LYS A 107 1.61 21.75 4.49
CA LYS A 107 2.10 22.96 5.15
C LYS A 107 3.47 23.38 4.61
N ALA A 108 4.37 22.41 4.38
CA ALA A 108 5.69 22.69 3.83
C ALA A 108 5.62 23.22 2.40
N LEU A 109 4.73 22.67 1.57
CA LEU A 109 4.57 23.09 0.16
C LEU A 109 3.68 24.33 -0.03
N LYS A 110 3.11 24.88 1.06
CA LYS A 110 2.17 26.00 0.98
C LYS A 110 2.72 27.20 0.20
N ASP A 111 3.96 27.56 0.46
CA ASP A 111 4.57 28.72 -0.17
C ASP A 111 4.97 28.48 -1.64
N ASP A 112 5.34 27.24 -1.96
CA ASP A 112 5.71 26.84 -3.32
C ASP A 112 4.47 26.70 -4.22
N LEU A 113 3.37 26.19 -3.67
CA LEU A 113 2.14 25.90 -4.41
C LEU A 113 1.06 26.99 -4.31
N LYS A 114 1.34 28.10 -3.66
CA LYS A 114 0.35 29.20 -3.47
C LYS A 114 -0.23 29.77 -4.77
N TYR A 115 0.47 29.62 -5.88
CA TYR A 115 0.02 30.04 -7.21
C TYR A 115 -0.64 28.92 -8.02
N SER A 116 -0.69 27.69 -7.50
CA SER A 116 -1.38 26.57 -8.14
C SER A 116 -2.87 26.63 -7.83
N GLU A 117 -3.71 26.81 -8.84
CA GLU A 117 -5.17 26.92 -8.68
C GLU A 117 -5.76 25.68 -7.98
N GLY A 118 -5.31 24.49 -8.35
CA GLY A 118 -5.77 23.24 -7.73
C GLY A 118 -5.45 23.16 -6.25
N PHE A 119 -4.24 23.56 -5.83
CA PHE A 119 -3.83 23.57 -4.43
C PHE A 119 -4.55 24.65 -3.62
N VAL A 120 -4.67 25.87 -4.15
CA VAL A 120 -5.36 26.98 -3.46
C VAL A 120 -6.82 26.67 -3.17
N ARG A 121 -7.51 26.01 -4.12
CA ARG A 121 -8.94 25.68 -3.97
C ARG A 121 -9.21 24.49 -3.06
N THR A 122 -8.38 23.46 -3.12
CA THR A 122 -8.68 22.17 -2.49
C THR A 122 -7.64 21.71 -1.48
N GLY A 123 -6.46 22.33 -1.45
CA GLY A 123 -5.30 21.83 -0.71
C GLY A 123 -4.83 20.44 -1.20
N TYR A 124 -5.22 20.06 -2.42
CA TYR A 124 -4.94 18.76 -2.98
C TYR A 124 -3.50 18.70 -3.51
N ILE A 125 -2.76 17.71 -3.01
CA ILE A 125 -1.45 17.35 -3.54
C ILE A 125 -1.64 16.01 -4.25
N GLY A 126 -1.84 16.04 -5.56
CA GLY A 126 -2.00 14.83 -6.37
C GLY A 126 -0.68 14.18 -6.72
N SER A 127 0.32 15.01 -7.01
CA SER A 127 1.68 14.57 -7.35
C SER A 127 2.70 15.60 -6.89
N VAL A 128 3.90 15.12 -6.58
CA VAL A 128 5.08 15.94 -6.27
C VAL A 128 6.23 15.41 -7.10
N CYS A 129 6.97 16.30 -7.77
CA CYS A 129 8.02 15.91 -8.74
C CYS A 129 7.52 14.93 -9.82
N GLY A 130 6.26 15.03 -10.26
CA GLY A 130 5.68 14.07 -11.20
C GLY A 130 5.24 12.73 -10.57
N VAL A 131 5.60 12.48 -9.30
CA VAL A 131 5.28 11.24 -8.57
C VAL A 131 3.91 11.36 -7.88
N PRO A 132 2.95 10.47 -8.13
CA PRO A 132 1.67 10.48 -7.45
C PRO A 132 1.83 10.16 -5.96
N VAL A 133 1.13 10.94 -5.12
CA VAL A 133 1.11 10.78 -3.67
C VAL A 133 -0.11 9.98 -3.25
N ILE A 134 0.12 8.84 -2.64
CA ILE A 134 -0.92 7.94 -2.13
C ILE A 134 -0.90 7.98 -0.60
N VAL A 135 -2.04 8.28 -0.01
CA VAL A 135 -2.17 8.41 1.44
C VAL A 135 -2.82 7.16 2.02
N THR A 136 -2.17 6.54 2.98
CA THR A 136 -2.71 5.37 3.67
C THR A 136 -2.39 5.39 5.16
N LYS A 137 -3.34 4.94 5.98
CA LYS A 137 -3.16 4.80 7.43
C LYS A 137 -2.19 3.67 7.83
N ALA A 138 -1.85 2.78 6.89
CA ALA A 138 -0.92 1.69 7.12
C ALA A 138 0.54 2.16 7.22
N VAL A 139 0.85 3.35 6.69
CA VAL A 139 2.18 3.96 6.83
C VAL A 139 2.30 4.61 8.21
N PRO A 140 3.34 4.27 9.00
CA PRO A 140 3.61 4.95 10.27
C PRO A 140 3.92 6.43 10.08
N ALA A 141 3.61 7.26 11.08
CA ALA A 141 3.97 8.67 11.06
C ALA A 141 5.50 8.87 10.97
N ASN A 142 5.92 9.96 10.36
CA ASN A 142 7.32 10.33 10.09
C ASN A 142 8.06 9.35 9.16
N LYS A 143 7.31 8.53 8.42
CA LYS A 143 7.85 7.63 7.39
C LYS A 143 7.13 7.82 6.07
N GLY A 144 7.87 7.59 4.99
CA GLY A 144 7.32 7.49 3.66
C GLY A 144 8.05 6.42 2.85
N TYR A 145 7.38 5.91 1.83
CA TYR A 145 7.97 4.93 0.93
C TYR A 145 7.79 5.40 -0.50
N LEU A 146 8.92 5.63 -1.15
CA LEU A 146 8.98 5.89 -2.59
C LEU A 146 9.32 4.57 -3.27
N ALA A 147 8.47 4.11 -4.17
CA ALA A 147 8.67 2.83 -4.84
C ALA A 147 8.14 2.85 -6.28
N THR A 148 8.66 1.96 -7.10
CA THR A 148 8.08 1.63 -8.40
C THR A 148 7.02 0.53 -8.25
N LYS A 149 6.14 0.40 -9.24
CA LYS A 149 5.12 -0.66 -9.26
C LYS A 149 5.72 -2.07 -9.21
N ASP A 150 6.96 -2.23 -9.67
CA ASP A 150 7.64 -3.53 -9.75
C ASP A 150 8.41 -3.89 -8.48
N ALA A 151 8.50 -2.97 -7.50
CA ALA A 151 9.22 -3.20 -6.25
C ALA A 151 8.60 -4.31 -5.40
N VAL A 152 7.26 -4.35 -5.36
CA VAL A 152 6.51 -5.34 -4.57
C VAL A 152 5.60 -6.14 -5.50
N THR A 153 5.71 -7.46 -5.42
CA THR A 153 4.88 -8.38 -6.20
C THR A 153 3.95 -9.18 -5.30
N VAL A 154 2.72 -9.35 -5.75
CA VAL A 154 1.71 -10.19 -5.08
C VAL A 154 1.54 -11.48 -5.86
N PHE A 155 1.94 -12.62 -5.25
CA PHE A 155 1.74 -13.95 -5.80
C PHE A 155 0.48 -14.57 -5.18
N ILE A 156 -0.55 -14.76 -5.98
CA ILE A 156 -1.82 -15.34 -5.55
C ILE A 156 -1.74 -16.86 -5.69
N LYS A 157 -1.72 -17.58 -4.58
CA LYS A 157 -1.76 -19.05 -4.57
C LYS A 157 -3.20 -19.57 -4.69
N LYS A 158 -4.15 -18.88 -4.02
CA LYS A 158 -5.57 -19.20 -4.07
C LYS A 158 -6.37 -17.91 -4.16
N ALA A 159 -7.26 -17.86 -5.14
CA ALA A 159 -8.18 -16.73 -5.32
C ALA A 159 -9.10 -16.58 -4.11
N THR A 160 -9.81 -15.46 -4.04
CA THR A 160 -10.79 -15.24 -2.97
C THR A 160 -11.91 -16.26 -3.04
N GLU A 161 -12.10 -16.99 -1.95
CA GLU A 161 -13.24 -17.88 -1.71
C GLU A 161 -14.16 -17.28 -0.67
N VAL A 162 -15.44 -17.48 -0.86
CA VAL A 162 -16.47 -17.17 0.13
C VAL A 162 -17.18 -18.48 0.47
N GLU A 163 -17.09 -18.88 1.72
CA GLU A 163 -17.79 -20.06 2.26
C GLU A 163 -18.93 -19.56 3.15
N GLN A 164 -20.11 -20.11 2.96
CA GLN A 164 -21.28 -19.83 3.77
C GLN A 164 -21.67 -21.09 4.52
N ASP A 165 -21.97 -20.92 5.81
CA ASP A 165 -22.57 -21.94 6.65
C ASP A 165 -23.77 -21.35 7.38
N ARG A 166 -24.79 -22.17 7.62
CA ARG A 166 -26.01 -21.78 8.34
C ARG A 166 -26.31 -22.76 9.44
N ASP A 167 -26.38 -22.25 10.66
CA ASP A 167 -26.91 -23.02 11.79
C ASP A 167 -28.43 -22.91 11.85
N PRO A 168 -29.17 -24.01 11.58
CA PRO A 168 -30.62 -23.97 11.58
C PRO A 168 -31.24 -23.80 12.99
N ASN A 169 -30.49 -24.12 14.05
CA ASN A 169 -31.00 -24.01 15.42
C ASN A 169 -31.01 -22.57 15.93
N THR A 170 -29.93 -21.86 15.62
CA THR A 170 -29.76 -20.47 16.04
C THR A 170 -30.13 -19.47 14.95
N ARG A 171 -30.40 -19.93 13.72
CA ARG A 171 -30.64 -19.12 12.52
C ARG A 171 -29.50 -18.15 12.23
N ASP A 172 -28.28 -18.55 12.62
CA ASP A 172 -27.06 -17.80 12.40
C ASP A 172 -26.47 -18.16 11.04
N ASN A 173 -26.24 -17.13 10.20
CA ASN A 173 -25.62 -17.26 8.90
C ASN A 173 -24.17 -16.74 9.01
N LYS A 174 -23.22 -17.59 8.68
CA LYS A 174 -21.78 -17.34 8.82
C LYS A 174 -21.12 -17.30 7.45
N PHE A 175 -20.29 -16.30 7.24
CA PHE A 175 -19.52 -16.12 6.02
C PHE A 175 -18.03 -16.05 6.36
N TRP A 176 -17.26 -16.89 5.68
CA TRP A 176 -15.80 -16.83 5.72
C TRP A 176 -15.28 -16.45 4.35
N ILE A 177 -14.52 -15.37 4.31
CA ILE A 177 -13.83 -14.92 3.11
C ILE A 177 -12.35 -15.25 3.31
N ARG A 178 -11.78 -16.02 2.39
CA ARG A 178 -10.39 -16.45 2.47
C ARG A 178 -9.66 -16.21 1.15
N LYS A 179 -8.42 -15.74 1.25
CA LYS A 179 -7.49 -15.61 0.14
C LYS A 179 -6.11 -16.06 0.60
N VAL A 180 -5.40 -16.80 -0.26
CA VAL A 180 -4.04 -17.26 0.04
C VAL A 180 -3.08 -16.62 -0.95
N ALA A 181 -2.16 -15.80 -0.43
CA ALA A 181 -1.22 -15.06 -1.25
C ALA A 181 0.08 -14.77 -0.51
N VAL A 182 1.11 -14.45 -1.28
CA VAL A 182 2.39 -13.91 -0.81
C VAL A 182 2.51 -12.48 -1.31
N VAL A 183 2.87 -11.57 -0.43
CA VAL A 183 3.30 -10.21 -0.78
C VAL A 183 4.80 -10.16 -0.50
N ALA A 184 5.60 -9.86 -1.49
CA ALA A 184 7.05 -9.89 -1.38
C ALA A 184 7.70 -8.68 -2.02
N LEU A 185 8.74 -8.14 -1.37
CA LEU A 185 9.64 -7.17 -1.98
C LEU A 185 10.55 -7.92 -2.95
N THR A 186 10.27 -7.82 -4.24
CA THR A 186 10.99 -8.54 -5.30
C THR A 186 12.25 -7.80 -5.76
N ASP A 187 12.25 -6.48 -5.64
CA ASP A 187 13.40 -5.65 -5.99
C ASP A 187 13.61 -4.54 -4.94
N ALA A 188 14.57 -4.76 -4.05
CA ALA A 188 14.88 -3.82 -2.97
C ALA A 188 15.54 -2.51 -3.47
N THR A 189 16.08 -2.49 -4.70
CA THR A 189 16.68 -1.30 -5.30
C THR A 189 15.63 -0.33 -5.86
N LYS A 190 14.42 -0.81 -6.07
CA LYS A 190 13.27 -0.05 -6.59
C LYS A 190 12.36 0.50 -5.48
N ALA A 191 12.83 0.52 -4.25
CA ALA A 191 12.13 1.11 -3.12
C ALA A 191 13.08 1.88 -2.21
N VAL A 192 12.68 3.07 -1.78
CA VAL A 192 13.40 3.93 -0.83
C VAL A 192 12.51 4.25 0.36
N LYS A 193 13.07 4.11 1.54
CA LYS A 193 12.44 4.56 2.79
C LYS A 193 12.82 6.02 3.06
N ILE A 194 11.84 6.86 3.26
CA ILE A 194 12.04 8.25 3.71
C ILE A 194 11.77 8.28 5.21
N HIS A 195 12.74 8.77 5.97
CA HIS A 195 12.62 8.97 7.41
C HIS A 195 12.67 10.45 7.74
N ILE A 196 11.66 10.95 8.47
CA ILE A 196 11.56 12.35 8.84
C ILE A 196 11.95 12.50 10.32
N GLY A 197 12.81 13.51 10.62
CA GLY A 197 13.23 13.82 12.00
C GLY A 197 14.36 12.91 12.50
N GLY A 198 15.20 12.40 11.59
CA GLY A 198 16.44 11.67 11.93
C GLY A 198 17.59 12.60 12.22
#